data_9ed7875e2079a4849e95b1443dada17a
#
_entry.id   9ed7875e2079a4849e95b1443dada17a
#
_cell.length_a   1.000
_cell.length_b   1.000
_cell.length_c   1.000
_cell.angle_alpha   90.00
_cell.angle_beta   90.00
_cell.angle_gamma   90.00
#
_symmetry.space_group_name_H-M   'P 1'
#
loop_
_entity.id
_entity.type
_entity.pdbx_description
1 polymer ?
#
loop_
_entity_poly.entity_id
_entity_poly.type
_entity_poly.pdbx_seq_one_letter_code
_entity_poly.pdbx_strand_id
1 'polypeptide(L)'
;MDLRKFAAHCSAQFSGRLSVSLAALAAATLLTLSAAAQNTKQGPVRHETNASRQARVQRTIDETYSHRWEIFGGGGYMRFDSGAYTQKNNEITWNFAPHYYLNPKLAIVVDARGMFGNGKPLRNEFIAQNPNPQINQYAFTGGVSYRFYKHLRYALSAEVLGGVGIGNFSGASKGLTYLQTGFWQDAARPAFVLNLAGDINLYPNLGFRVLPTYVGTTFTSPSGGSFQSNLGINFGVVYRFGKQK
;
A
#
# COMPACT_ATOMS: atom_id res chain seq x y z
N MET A 1 8.31 -50.89 -5.25
CA MET A 1 7.19 -49.91 -5.05
C MET A 1 7.67 -48.87 -4.10
N ASP A 2 7.97 -47.71 -4.62
CA ASP A 2 8.87 -46.71 -3.98
C ASP A 2 8.07 -45.76 -3.07
N LEU A 3 8.19 -45.95 -1.75
CA LEU A 3 7.50 -45.19 -0.70
C LEU A 3 7.81 -43.68 -0.70
N ARG A 4 8.87 -43.27 -1.40
CA ARG A 4 9.28 -41.84 -1.50
C ARG A 4 8.41 -41.02 -2.45
N LYS A 5 7.74 -41.66 -3.42
CA LYS A 5 6.85 -40.95 -4.36
C LYS A 5 5.45 -40.70 -3.79
N PHE A 6 5.06 -41.41 -2.76
CA PHE A 6 3.73 -41.28 -2.15
C PHE A 6 3.68 -40.06 -1.16
N ALA A 7 4.80 -39.76 -0.50
CA ALA A 7 4.87 -38.65 0.45
C ALA A 7 4.87 -37.29 -0.24
N ALA A 8 5.41 -37.20 -1.46
CA ALA A 8 5.47 -35.93 -2.20
C ALA A 8 4.11 -35.51 -2.80
N HIS A 9 3.21 -36.46 -3.03
CA HIS A 9 1.88 -36.18 -3.62
C HIS A 9 0.84 -35.70 -2.58
N CYS A 10 1.01 -36.11 -1.31
CA CYS A 10 0.11 -35.69 -0.22
C CYS A 10 0.38 -34.26 0.31
N SER A 11 1.61 -33.78 0.23
CA SER A 11 1.94 -32.44 0.78
C SER A 11 1.50 -31.29 -0.13
N ALA A 12 1.45 -31.51 -1.45
CA ALA A 12 1.06 -30.48 -2.41
C ALA A 12 -0.45 -30.20 -2.46
N GLN A 13 -1.30 -31.15 -2.06
CA GLN A 13 -2.75 -30.94 -2.05
C GLN A 13 -3.29 -30.32 -0.75
N PHE A 14 -2.52 -30.36 0.35
CA PHE A 14 -2.99 -29.84 1.64
C PHE A 14 -2.76 -28.34 1.80
N SER A 15 -1.75 -27.77 1.15
CA SER A 15 -1.45 -26.34 1.24
C SER A 15 -2.39 -25.44 0.42
N GLY A 16 -2.91 -25.95 -0.69
CA GLY A 16 -3.84 -25.20 -1.55
C GLY A 16 -5.25 -25.00 -0.99
N ARG A 17 -5.71 -25.92 -0.13
CA ARG A 17 -7.07 -25.86 0.43
C ARG A 17 -7.19 -25.02 1.69
N LEU A 18 -6.11 -24.83 2.44
CA LEU A 18 -6.11 -23.97 3.64
C LEU A 18 -6.15 -22.47 3.30
N SER A 19 -5.49 -22.06 2.23
CA SER A 19 -5.46 -20.64 1.82
C SER A 19 -6.79 -20.12 1.29
N VAL A 20 -7.56 -20.97 0.59
CA VAL A 20 -8.90 -20.63 0.10
C VAL A 20 -9.92 -20.55 1.24
N SER A 21 -9.77 -21.38 2.28
CA SER A 21 -10.67 -21.38 3.45
C SER A 21 -10.51 -20.15 4.33
N LEU A 22 -9.28 -19.62 4.48
CA LEU A 22 -9.04 -18.39 5.27
C LEU A 22 -9.59 -17.15 4.57
N ALA A 23 -9.46 -17.05 3.24
CA ALA A 23 -10.01 -15.95 2.48
C ALA A 23 -11.55 -15.94 2.47
N ALA A 24 -12.19 -17.11 2.43
CA ALA A 24 -13.64 -17.24 2.53
C ALA A 24 -14.17 -16.88 3.94
N LEU A 25 -13.43 -17.22 5.00
CA LEU A 25 -13.81 -16.86 6.37
C LEU A 25 -13.70 -15.35 6.62
N ALA A 26 -12.69 -14.68 6.08
CA ALA A 26 -12.53 -13.22 6.18
C ALA A 26 -13.62 -12.47 5.41
N ALA A 27 -14.06 -12.98 4.26
CA ALA A 27 -15.16 -12.39 3.50
C ALA A 27 -16.52 -12.60 4.19
N ALA A 28 -16.75 -13.73 4.84
CA ALA A 28 -17.99 -14.03 5.56
C ALA A 28 -18.15 -13.17 6.83
N THR A 29 -17.07 -12.87 7.54
CA THR A 29 -17.10 -12.00 8.72
C THR A 29 -17.38 -10.54 8.39
N LEU A 30 -16.97 -10.06 7.21
CA LEU A 30 -17.28 -8.71 6.74
C LEU A 30 -18.76 -8.54 6.34
N LEU A 31 -19.42 -9.60 5.87
CA LEU A 31 -20.83 -9.57 5.49
C LEU A 31 -21.79 -9.64 6.70
N THR A 32 -21.39 -10.27 7.80
CA THR A 32 -22.23 -10.35 9.00
C THR A 32 -22.27 -9.05 9.82
N LEU A 33 -21.24 -8.20 9.72
CA LEU A 33 -21.23 -6.88 10.36
C LEU A 33 -22.21 -5.89 9.71
N SER A 34 -22.61 -6.10 8.47
CA SER A 34 -23.56 -5.21 7.77
C SER A 34 -25.01 -5.44 8.18
N ALA A 35 -25.38 -6.62 8.68
CA ALA A 35 -26.76 -6.94 9.04
C ALA A 35 -27.18 -6.40 10.43
N ALA A 36 -26.23 -6.15 11.32
CA ALA A 36 -26.50 -5.63 12.66
C ALA A 36 -26.80 -4.12 12.68
N ALA A 37 -26.46 -3.39 11.61
CA ALA A 37 -26.64 -1.93 11.54
C ALA A 37 -28.04 -1.48 11.08
N GLN A 38 -28.92 -2.40 10.68
CA GLN A 38 -30.19 -2.04 10.06
C GLN A 38 -31.40 -1.99 11.02
N ASN A 39 -31.22 -2.29 12.32
CA ASN A 39 -32.33 -2.36 13.26
C ASN A 39 -32.43 -1.12 14.18
N THR A 40 -32.32 0.07 13.61
CA THR A 40 -32.71 1.31 14.31
C THR A 40 -34.19 1.58 14.05
N LYS A 41 -35.01 1.46 15.06
CA LYS A 41 -36.43 1.84 15.06
C LYS A 41 -36.58 3.23 14.45
N GLN A 42 -37.19 3.33 13.26
CA GLN A 42 -37.59 4.59 12.66
C GLN A 42 -38.69 5.21 13.56
N GLY A 43 -38.29 6.18 14.38
CA GLY A 43 -39.23 7.09 15.01
C GLY A 43 -39.98 7.93 13.95
N PRO A 44 -41.09 8.61 14.35
CA PRO A 44 -41.90 9.39 13.39
C PRO A 44 -41.01 10.35 12.61
N VAL A 45 -41.16 10.34 11.28
CA VAL A 45 -40.40 11.16 10.33
C VAL A 45 -40.69 12.63 10.59
N ARG A 46 -39.95 13.26 11.50
CA ARG A 46 -39.92 14.71 11.64
C ARG A 46 -39.22 15.24 10.37
N HIS A 47 -39.91 16.05 9.57
CA HIS A 47 -39.31 16.79 8.48
C HIS A 47 -38.17 17.64 9.05
N GLU A 48 -36.93 17.19 8.83
CA GLU A 48 -35.72 17.89 9.29
C GLU A 48 -35.61 19.20 8.50
N THR A 49 -35.47 20.32 9.17
CA THR A 49 -35.25 21.62 8.52
C THR A 49 -33.87 21.64 7.86
N ASN A 50 -33.70 22.40 6.77
CA ASN A 50 -32.41 22.54 6.09
C ASN A 50 -31.29 22.97 7.04
N ALA A 51 -31.60 23.83 8.03
CA ALA A 51 -30.63 24.27 9.04
C ALA A 51 -30.20 23.13 9.96
N SER A 52 -31.13 22.27 10.44
CA SER A 52 -30.79 21.12 11.30
C SER A 52 -29.99 20.06 10.53
N ARG A 53 -30.33 19.86 9.26
CA ARG A 53 -29.55 18.97 8.37
C ARG A 53 -28.11 19.48 8.17
N GLN A 54 -27.94 20.75 7.88
CA GLN A 54 -26.61 21.37 7.73
C GLN A 54 -25.81 21.27 9.02
N ALA A 55 -26.40 21.56 10.18
CA ALA A 55 -25.74 21.43 11.47
C ALA A 55 -25.30 19.98 11.77
N ARG A 56 -26.11 19.00 11.42
CA ARG A 56 -25.76 17.57 11.57
C ARG A 56 -24.59 17.19 10.66
N VAL A 57 -24.63 17.60 9.39
CA VAL A 57 -23.55 17.34 8.42
C VAL A 57 -22.25 17.96 8.93
N GLN A 58 -22.28 19.22 9.38
CA GLN A 58 -21.10 19.89 9.91
C GLN A 58 -20.52 19.17 11.14
N ARG A 59 -21.37 18.77 12.09
CA ARG A 59 -20.94 17.98 13.27
C ARG A 59 -20.25 16.68 12.85
N THR A 60 -20.79 15.94 11.88
CA THR A 60 -20.19 14.71 11.40
C THR A 60 -18.85 14.97 10.71
N ILE A 61 -18.73 16.05 9.96
CA ILE A 61 -17.43 16.47 9.37
C ILE A 61 -16.44 16.77 10.49
N ASP A 62 -16.81 17.56 11.46
CA ASP A 62 -15.95 17.94 12.59
C ASP A 62 -15.55 16.71 13.41
N GLU A 63 -16.46 15.77 13.65
CA GLU A 63 -16.18 14.50 14.33
C GLU A 63 -15.18 13.65 13.53
N THR A 64 -15.40 13.49 12.22
CA THR A 64 -14.54 12.70 11.34
C THR A 64 -13.11 13.22 11.30
N TYR A 65 -12.91 14.55 11.30
CA TYR A 65 -11.60 15.17 11.13
C TYR A 65 -11.00 15.73 12.44
N SER A 66 -11.62 15.46 13.58
CA SER A 66 -11.08 15.81 14.91
C SER A 66 -10.19 14.72 15.52
N HIS A 67 -9.98 13.63 14.83
CA HIS A 67 -9.11 12.55 15.30
C HIS A 67 -7.63 12.96 15.23
N ARG A 68 -6.88 12.59 16.27
CA ARG A 68 -5.45 12.87 16.37
C ARG A 68 -4.60 11.84 15.64
N TRP A 69 -5.03 10.60 15.65
CA TRP A 69 -4.34 9.48 15.04
C TRP A 69 -5.15 8.92 13.87
N GLU A 70 -4.45 8.60 12.81
CA GLU A 70 -4.99 7.90 11.66
C GLU A 70 -3.98 6.83 11.24
N ILE A 71 -4.42 5.61 11.04
CA ILE A 71 -3.59 4.51 10.57
C ILE A 71 -4.14 4.05 9.23
N PHE A 72 -3.30 4.05 8.21
CA PHE A 72 -3.57 3.46 6.92
C PHE A 72 -2.88 2.11 6.80
N GLY A 73 -3.58 1.11 6.29
CA GLY A 73 -3.04 -0.17 5.92
C GLY A 73 -3.64 -0.64 4.60
N GLY A 74 -2.79 -1.03 3.67
CA GLY A 74 -3.26 -1.43 2.35
C GLY A 74 -2.24 -2.16 1.50
N GLY A 75 -2.63 -2.43 0.27
CA GLY A 75 -1.80 -3.03 -0.76
C GLY A 75 -2.15 -2.49 -2.13
N GLY A 76 -1.36 -2.84 -3.12
CA GLY A 76 -1.59 -2.34 -4.47
C GLY A 76 -0.56 -2.81 -5.47
N TYR A 77 -0.40 -2.00 -6.50
CA TYR A 77 0.51 -2.24 -7.61
C TYR A 77 1.44 -1.06 -7.82
N MET A 78 2.67 -1.38 -8.20
CA MET A 78 3.67 -0.40 -8.61
C MET A 78 4.29 -0.81 -9.94
N ARG A 79 4.39 0.13 -10.86
CA ARG A 79 5.16 -0.03 -12.09
C ARG A 79 6.61 0.28 -11.78
N PHE A 80 7.40 -0.76 -11.77
CA PHE A 80 8.80 -0.74 -11.43
C PHE A 80 9.67 -0.38 -12.63
N ASP A 81 10.58 0.57 -12.44
CA ASP A 81 11.63 0.87 -13.40
C ASP A 81 12.83 -0.05 -13.15
N SER A 82 12.92 -1.10 -13.97
CA SER A 82 13.91 -2.16 -13.81
C SER A 82 15.32 -1.77 -14.28
N GLY A 83 15.50 -0.58 -14.87
CA GLY A 83 16.78 -0.12 -15.44
C GLY A 83 16.82 -0.16 -16.95
N ALA A 84 17.92 0.34 -17.54
CA ALA A 84 18.07 0.59 -18.99
C ALA A 84 18.05 -0.69 -19.85
N TYR A 85 18.46 -1.83 -19.29
CA TYR A 85 18.60 -3.10 -20.03
C TYR A 85 17.53 -4.12 -19.69
N THR A 86 16.45 -3.69 -19.06
CA THR A 86 15.39 -4.58 -18.57
C THR A 86 14.01 -4.04 -18.90
N GLN A 87 13.02 -4.92 -18.97
CA GLN A 87 11.65 -4.50 -19.20
C GLN A 87 11.03 -3.97 -17.91
N LYS A 88 10.23 -2.90 -18.02
CA LYS A 88 9.43 -2.41 -16.89
C LYS A 88 8.48 -3.51 -16.39
N ASN A 89 8.51 -3.77 -15.10
CA ASN A 89 7.70 -4.78 -14.45
C ASN A 89 6.62 -4.18 -13.56
N ASN A 90 5.65 -5.01 -13.21
CA ASN A 90 4.67 -4.69 -12.17
C ASN A 90 5.07 -5.41 -10.89
N GLU A 91 5.06 -4.68 -9.79
CA GLU A 91 5.29 -5.17 -8.45
C GLU A 91 4.00 -5.13 -7.63
N ILE A 92 3.83 -6.11 -6.76
CA ILE A 92 2.80 -6.10 -5.72
C ILE A 92 3.36 -5.31 -4.54
N THR A 93 2.54 -4.42 -3.98
CA THR A 93 2.96 -3.59 -2.86
C THR A 93 2.08 -3.79 -1.64
N TRP A 94 2.65 -3.61 -0.46
CA TRP A 94 1.93 -3.33 0.76
C TRP A 94 2.41 -2.01 1.35
N ASN A 95 1.54 -1.36 2.09
CA ASN A 95 1.83 -0.08 2.73
C ASN A 95 1.17 -0.02 4.10
N PHE A 96 1.91 0.49 5.09
CA PHE A 96 1.44 0.78 6.43
C PHE A 96 1.92 2.18 6.84
N ALA A 97 0.99 3.09 7.11
CA ALA A 97 1.31 4.48 7.38
C ALA A 97 0.48 5.05 8.53
N PRO A 98 1.06 5.17 9.74
CA PRO A 98 0.50 5.96 10.82
C PRO A 98 0.69 7.46 10.58
N HIS A 99 -0.38 8.24 10.84
CA HIS A 99 -0.42 9.69 10.75
C HIS A 99 -0.74 10.26 12.13
N TYR A 100 -0.02 11.28 12.53
CA TYR A 100 -0.28 12.06 13.72
C TYR A 100 -0.66 13.48 13.34
N TYR A 101 -1.92 13.84 13.52
CA TYR A 101 -2.45 15.15 13.16
C TYR A 101 -2.09 16.21 14.20
N LEU A 102 -1.36 17.22 13.79
CA LEU A 102 -1.08 18.42 14.59
C LEU A 102 -2.30 19.36 14.62
N ASN A 103 -3.01 19.40 13.50
CA ASN A 103 -4.28 20.10 13.35
C ASN A 103 -5.14 19.38 12.30
N PRO A 104 -6.42 19.71 12.07
CA PRO A 104 -7.30 19.00 11.13
C PRO A 104 -6.81 18.95 9.67
N LYS A 105 -5.76 19.71 9.31
CA LYS A 105 -5.22 19.77 7.95
C LYS A 105 -3.81 19.21 7.84
N LEU A 106 -2.99 19.28 8.89
CA LEU A 106 -1.57 18.92 8.84
C LEU A 106 -1.28 17.74 9.74
N ALA A 107 -0.62 16.73 9.21
CA ALA A 107 -0.17 15.56 9.97
C ALA A 107 1.32 15.26 9.70
N ILE A 108 1.97 14.66 10.69
CA ILE A 108 3.24 13.98 10.55
C ILE A 108 2.93 12.54 10.16
N VAL A 109 3.66 12.00 9.19
CA VAL A 109 3.45 10.64 8.66
C VAL A 109 4.75 9.86 8.79
N VAL A 110 4.62 8.59 9.20
CA VAL A 110 5.65 7.58 9.05
C VAL A 110 5.09 6.52 8.11
N ASP A 111 5.86 6.09 7.14
CA ASP A 111 5.42 5.18 6.09
C ASP A 111 6.40 4.01 5.97
N ALA A 112 5.88 2.81 6.02
CA ALA A 112 6.61 1.58 5.74
C ALA A 112 5.91 0.87 4.58
N ARG A 113 6.66 0.55 3.54
CA ARG A 113 6.15 -0.16 2.37
C ARG A 113 7.09 -1.25 1.89
N GLY A 114 6.52 -2.31 1.36
CA GLY A 114 7.25 -3.35 0.64
C GLY A 114 6.74 -3.47 -0.78
N MET A 115 7.64 -3.76 -1.70
CA MET A 115 7.41 -3.88 -3.13
C MET A 115 8.10 -5.16 -3.61
N PHE A 116 7.34 -6.05 -4.23
CA PHE A 116 7.81 -7.39 -4.61
C PHE A 116 7.43 -7.70 -6.04
N GLY A 117 8.38 -8.22 -6.78
CA GLY A 117 8.16 -8.62 -8.16
C GLY A 117 9.24 -9.54 -8.70
N ASN A 118 9.08 -9.94 -9.96
CA ASN A 118 10.08 -10.70 -10.69
C ASN A 118 10.58 -9.87 -11.86
N GLY A 119 11.90 -9.72 -11.98
CA GLY A 119 12.53 -9.03 -13.08
C GLY A 119 12.33 -9.78 -14.41
N LYS A 120 12.19 -9.01 -15.50
CA LYS A 120 12.18 -9.54 -16.87
C LYS A 120 13.36 -8.95 -17.64
N PRO A 121 14.55 -9.57 -17.54
CA PRO A 121 15.71 -9.08 -18.25
C PRO A 121 15.53 -9.19 -19.76
N LEU A 122 16.19 -8.30 -20.52
CA LEU A 122 16.34 -8.48 -21.96
C LEU A 122 17.24 -9.69 -22.22
N ARG A 123 16.97 -10.48 -23.25
CA ARG A 123 17.76 -11.67 -23.59
C ARG A 123 19.22 -11.30 -23.85
N ASN A 124 20.12 -11.84 -23.03
CA ASN A 124 21.56 -11.90 -23.29
C ASN A 124 22.10 -13.27 -22.83
N GLU A 125 23.34 -13.57 -23.08
CA GLU A 125 23.95 -14.89 -22.81
C GLU A 125 23.92 -15.27 -21.32
N PHE A 126 24.01 -14.29 -20.42
CA PHE A 126 23.97 -14.52 -18.96
C PHE A 126 22.56 -14.81 -18.44
N ILE A 127 21.55 -14.31 -19.12
CA ILE A 127 20.14 -14.36 -18.73
C ILE A 127 19.50 -15.71 -19.03
N ALA A 128 20.06 -16.48 -19.96
CA ALA A 128 19.62 -17.86 -20.19
C ALA A 128 19.72 -18.74 -18.92
N GLN A 129 20.54 -18.34 -17.93
CA GLN A 129 20.73 -19.05 -16.68
C GLN A 129 19.74 -18.66 -15.57
N ASN A 130 19.14 -17.47 -15.64
CA ASN A 130 18.17 -17.01 -14.65
C ASN A 130 17.13 -16.04 -15.25
N PRO A 131 16.07 -16.60 -15.85
CA PRO A 131 15.09 -15.80 -16.62
C PRO A 131 14.21 -14.87 -15.76
N ASN A 132 14.12 -15.09 -14.44
CA ASN A 132 13.21 -14.34 -13.56
C ASN A 132 13.85 -14.02 -12.20
N PRO A 133 14.82 -13.08 -12.13
CA PRO A 133 15.37 -12.67 -10.83
C PRO A 133 14.28 -12.05 -9.95
N GLN A 134 14.32 -12.41 -8.67
CA GLN A 134 13.39 -11.91 -7.68
C GLN A 134 13.82 -10.51 -7.22
N ILE A 135 12.87 -9.59 -7.18
CA ILE A 135 13.06 -8.22 -6.76
C ILE A 135 12.29 -8.01 -5.46
N ASN A 136 12.99 -7.57 -4.43
CA ASN A 136 12.43 -7.21 -3.13
C ASN A 136 12.91 -5.82 -2.75
N GLN A 137 11.98 -4.90 -2.56
CA GLN A 137 12.29 -3.56 -2.12
C GLN A 137 11.48 -3.21 -0.87
N TYR A 138 12.08 -2.45 0.02
CA TYR A 138 11.43 -1.86 1.18
C TYR A 138 11.75 -0.39 1.22
N ALA A 139 10.81 0.43 1.66
CA ALA A 139 11.05 1.84 1.91
C ALA A 139 10.46 2.22 3.28
N PHE A 140 11.28 2.91 4.07
CA PHE A 140 10.92 3.48 5.35
C PHE A 140 11.09 4.99 5.24
N THR A 141 9.98 5.70 5.25
CA THR A 141 9.97 7.15 5.01
C THR A 141 9.15 7.88 6.06
N GLY A 142 9.46 9.14 6.26
CA GLY A 142 8.72 10.02 7.15
C GLY A 142 8.61 11.41 6.55
N GLY A 143 7.56 12.11 6.91
CA GLY A 143 7.33 13.45 6.38
C GLY A 143 6.00 14.04 6.80
N VAL A 144 5.39 14.78 5.91
CA VAL A 144 4.17 15.54 6.19
C VAL A 144 3.06 15.20 5.21
N SER A 145 1.83 15.21 5.73
CA SER A 145 0.60 15.10 4.97
C SER A 145 -0.22 16.38 5.15
N TYR A 146 -0.68 16.96 4.05
CA TYR A 146 -1.55 18.12 4.07
C TYR A 146 -2.90 17.79 3.43
N ARG A 147 -3.97 17.86 4.26
CA ARG A 147 -5.36 17.68 3.84
C ARG A 147 -5.91 19.00 3.32
N PHE A 148 -5.99 19.15 2.00
CA PHE A 148 -6.45 20.38 1.36
C PHE A 148 -7.95 20.40 1.10
N TYR A 149 -8.61 19.23 1.04
CA TYR A 149 -10.05 19.12 0.87
C TYR A 149 -10.65 18.16 1.89
N LYS A 150 -11.74 18.56 2.52
CA LYS A 150 -12.52 17.72 3.46
C LYS A 150 -14.01 17.95 3.26
N HIS A 151 -14.72 16.85 3.14
CA HIS A 151 -16.17 16.81 2.98
C HIS A 151 -16.72 15.62 3.79
N LEU A 152 -18.04 15.54 3.95
CA LEU A 152 -18.68 14.45 4.70
C LEU A 152 -18.23 13.06 4.24
N ARG A 153 -18.21 12.83 2.91
CA ARG A 153 -17.88 11.53 2.31
C ARG A 153 -16.47 11.40 1.76
N TYR A 154 -15.79 12.52 1.50
CA TYR A 154 -14.51 12.52 0.80
C TYR A 154 -13.52 13.44 1.47
N ALA A 155 -12.25 13.05 1.45
CA ALA A 155 -11.14 13.94 1.75
C ALA A 155 -10.02 13.75 0.72
N LEU A 156 -9.26 14.81 0.47
CA LEU A 156 -8.07 14.74 -0.36
C LEU A 156 -6.89 15.31 0.42
N SER A 157 -5.77 14.58 0.38
CA SER A 157 -4.53 14.96 1.04
C SER A 157 -3.35 14.72 0.10
N ALA A 158 -2.33 15.55 0.20
CA ALA A 158 -1.05 15.35 -0.45
C ALA A 158 0.02 15.05 0.61
N GLU A 159 0.93 14.14 0.32
CA GLU A 159 1.98 13.71 1.23
C GLU A 159 3.34 13.80 0.56
N VAL A 160 4.31 14.32 1.31
CA VAL A 160 5.72 14.40 0.90
C VAL A 160 6.55 13.76 1.98
N LEU A 161 7.23 12.66 1.63
CA LEU A 161 7.96 11.83 2.58
C LEU A 161 9.39 11.63 2.07
N GLY A 162 10.35 11.59 2.98
CA GLY A 162 11.75 11.30 2.71
C GLY A 162 12.28 10.23 3.66
N GLY A 163 13.24 9.43 3.23
CA GLY A 163 13.79 8.37 4.06
C GLY A 163 14.77 7.46 3.31
N VAL A 164 14.69 6.18 3.58
CA VAL A 164 15.61 5.15 3.07
C VAL A 164 14.84 4.07 2.33
N GLY A 165 15.31 3.74 1.12
CA GLY A 165 14.91 2.57 0.37
C GLY A 165 15.98 1.49 0.47
N ILE A 166 15.57 0.25 0.71
CA ILE A 166 16.42 -0.94 0.75
C ILE A 166 15.99 -1.82 -0.42
N GLY A 167 16.88 -2.06 -1.37
CA GLY A 167 16.63 -2.87 -2.55
C GLY A 167 17.50 -4.11 -2.58
N ASN A 168 16.88 -5.25 -2.89
CA ASN A 168 17.54 -6.50 -3.24
C ASN A 168 17.02 -6.92 -4.61
N PHE A 169 17.88 -6.79 -5.62
CA PHE A 169 17.60 -7.06 -7.02
C PHE A 169 18.34 -8.31 -7.53
N SER A 170 19.20 -8.89 -6.69
CA SER A 170 20.01 -10.06 -6.99
C SER A 170 19.35 -11.37 -6.57
N GLY A 171 18.12 -11.34 -6.06
CA GLY A 171 17.39 -12.51 -5.59
C GLY A 171 17.32 -13.60 -6.67
N ALA A 172 17.79 -14.82 -6.34
CA ALA A 172 17.89 -15.97 -7.23
C ALA A 172 18.82 -15.75 -8.47
N SER A 173 19.74 -14.79 -8.45
CA SER A 173 20.67 -14.48 -9.55
C SER A 173 21.81 -15.51 -9.71
N LYS A 174 21.87 -16.54 -8.84
CA LYS A 174 22.90 -17.60 -8.86
C LYS A 174 24.35 -17.05 -8.87
N GLY A 175 24.58 -15.93 -8.20
CA GLY A 175 25.89 -15.29 -8.10
C GLY A 175 26.25 -14.32 -9.24
N LEU A 176 25.33 -14.05 -10.15
CA LEU A 176 25.52 -13.01 -11.16
C LEU A 176 25.50 -11.61 -10.51
N THR A 177 26.41 -10.75 -10.96
CA THR A 177 26.48 -9.37 -10.50
C THR A 177 25.39 -8.50 -11.11
N TYR A 178 25.10 -7.33 -10.52
CA TYR A 178 24.13 -6.38 -11.05
C TYR A 178 24.50 -5.89 -12.48
N LEU A 179 25.79 -5.85 -12.83
CA LEU A 179 26.28 -5.52 -14.18
C LEU A 179 25.89 -6.60 -15.20
N GLN A 180 25.90 -7.87 -14.79
CA GLN A 180 25.57 -9.01 -15.65
C GLN A 180 24.04 -9.19 -15.79
N THR A 181 23.31 -8.95 -14.72
CA THR A 181 21.83 -9.05 -14.72
C THR A 181 21.14 -7.83 -15.32
N GLY A 182 21.81 -6.69 -15.38
CA GLY A 182 21.25 -5.44 -15.90
C GLY A 182 20.29 -4.73 -14.94
N PHE A 183 20.14 -5.23 -13.70
CA PHE A 183 19.30 -4.62 -12.66
C PHE A 183 20.07 -3.58 -11.85
N TRP A 184 19.36 -2.96 -10.89
CA TRP A 184 19.94 -2.05 -9.92
C TRP A 184 20.86 -2.78 -8.94
N GLN A 185 21.83 -2.06 -8.38
CA GLN A 185 22.71 -2.60 -7.35
C GLN A 185 21.94 -2.77 -6.01
N ASP A 186 22.15 -3.92 -5.35
CA ASP A 186 21.64 -4.17 -4.01
C ASP A 186 22.27 -3.16 -3.04
N ALA A 187 21.44 -2.33 -2.42
CA ALA A 187 21.90 -1.30 -1.50
C ALA A 187 20.75 -0.74 -0.65
N ALA A 188 21.13 -0.03 0.41
CA ALA A 188 20.28 0.92 1.09
C ALA A 188 20.62 2.33 0.56
N ARG A 189 19.63 3.05 0.05
CA ARG A 189 19.81 4.36 -0.60
C ARG A 189 18.73 5.33 -0.16
N PRO A 190 18.98 6.65 -0.22
CA PRO A 190 17.94 7.65 -0.03
C PRO A 190 16.75 7.42 -0.94
N ALA A 191 15.57 7.58 -0.36
CA ALA A 191 14.29 7.46 -1.05
C ALA A 191 13.38 8.63 -0.69
N PHE A 192 12.53 9.02 -1.63
CA PHE A 192 11.44 9.95 -1.35
C PHE A 192 10.16 9.41 -1.95
N VAL A 193 9.04 9.80 -1.33
CA VAL A 193 7.71 9.35 -1.72
C VAL A 193 6.79 10.56 -1.82
N LEU A 194 6.04 10.61 -2.90
CA LEU A 194 4.95 11.56 -3.09
C LEU A 194 3.65 10.77 -3.22
N ASN A 195 2.70 11.06 -2.36
CA ASN A 195 1.39 10.43 -2.37
C ASN A 195 0.29 11.48 -2.58
N LEU A 196 -0.76 11.08 -3.29
CA LEU A 196 -2.03 11.78 -3.33
C LEU A 196 -3.10 10.88 -2.73
N ALA A 197 -3.53 11.17 -1.50
CA ALA A 197 -4.50 10.33 -0.81
C ALA A 197 -5.92 10.82 -1.07
N GLY A 198 -6.76 9.93 -1.58
CA GLY A 198 -8.20 10.13 -1.72
C GLY A 198 -8.95 9.22 -0.75
N ASP A 199 -9.59 9.80 0.26
CA ASP A 199 -10.35 9.05 1.28
C ASP A 199 -11.83 9.04 0.95
N ILE A 200 -12.47 7.89 1.10
CA ILE A 200 -13.91 7.71 1.10
C ILE A 200 -14.31 7.35 2.52
N ASN A 201 -15.01 8.26 3.23
CA ASN A 201 -15.43 8.05 4.61
C ASN A 201 -16.67 7.16 4.65
N LEU A 202 -16.54 5.99 5.27
CA LEU A 202 -17.64 5.06 5.52
C LEU A 202 -18.30 5.39 6.87
N TYR A 203 -17.48 5.65 7.88
CA TYR A 203 -17.87 6.08 9.23
C TYR A 203 -16.90 7.19 9.68
N PRO A 204 -17.22 7.93 10.75
CA PRO A 204 -16.31 8.97 11.27
C PRO A 204 -14.90 8.45 11.60
N ASN A 205 -14.79 7.20 12.04
CA ASN A 205 -13.54 6.54 12.43
C ASN A 205 -13.00 5.55 11.40
N LEU A 206 -13.73 5.28 10.30
CA LEU A 206 -13.35 4.28 9.30
C LEU A 206 -13.56 4.81 7.89
N GLY A 207 -12.55 4.67 7.05
CA GLY A 207 -12.60 5.03 5.64
C GLY A 207 -11.84 4.06 4.76
N PHE A 208 -12.07 4.19 3.48
CA PHE A 208 -11.30 3.53 2.42
C PHE A 208 -10.42 4.58 1.73
N ARG A 209 -9.14 4.28 1.52
CA ARG A 209 -8.17 5.19 0.88
C ARG A 209 -7.68 4.60 -0.43
N VAL A 210 -7.65 5.45 -1.44
CA VAL A 210 -6.94 5.25 -2.71
C VAL A 210 -5.72 6.15 -2.68
N LEU A 211 -4.54 5.59 -2.92
CA LEU A 211 -3.26 6.25 -2.73
C LEU A 211 -2.38 6.11 -3.98
N PRO A 212 -2.61 6.91 -5.05
CA PRO A 212 -1.61 7.12 -6.09
C PRO A 212 -0.28 7.54 -5.48
N THR A 213 0.78 6.87 -5.88
CA THR A 213 2.10 6.96 -5.24
C THR A 213 3.19 7.07 -6.28
N TYR A 214 4.12 7.99 -6.06
CA TYR A 214 5.39 8.06 -6.75
C TYR A 214 6.52 7.77 -5.75
N VAL A 215 7.39 6.82 -6.08
CA VAL A 215 8.58 6.48 -5.28
C VAL A 215 9.82 6.73 -6.11
N GLY A 216 10.66 7.65 -5.66
CA GLY A 216 11.98 7.92 -6.22
C GLY A 216 13.06 7.37 -5.28
N THR A 217 14.02 6.62 -5.82
CA THR A 217 15.16 6.09 -5.08
C THR A 217 16.45 6.36 -5.84
N THR A 218 17.57 6.43 -5.12
CA THR A 218 18.89 6.71 -5.71
C THR A 218 19.73 5.44 -5.86
N PHE A 219 19.15 4.34 -6.31
CA PHE A 219 19.89 3.13 -6.62
C PHE A 219 20.80 3.33 -7.84
N THR A 220 21.94 2.62 -7.86
CA THR A 220 22.91 2.68 -8.95
C THR A 220 22.51 1.72 -10.05
N SER A 221 22.39 2.22 -11.29
CA SER A 221 22.14 1.44 -12.51
C SER A 221 23.43 0.99 -13.17
N PRO A 222 23.45 -0.15 -13.88
CA PRO A 222 24.57 -0.57 -14.72
C PRO A 222 24.94 0.45 -15.83
N SER A 223 23.99 1.26 -16.27
CA SER A 223 24.21 2.33 -17.25
C SER A 223 24.80 3.63 -16.68
N GLY A 224 25.16 3.64 -15.37
CA GLY A 224 25.70 4.81 -14.68
C GLY A 224 24.64 5.80 -14.18
N GLY A 225 23.35 5.55 -14.42
CA GLY A 225 22.26 6.32 -13.83
C GLY A 225 22.11 6.01 -12.33
N SER A 226 21.75 7.02 -11.53
CA SER A 226 21.59 6.89 -10.07
C SER A 226 20.19 7.24 -9.59
N PHE A 227 19.17 7.18 -10.46
CA PHE A 227 17.81 7.54 -10.11
C PHE A 227 16.80 6.55 -10.67
N GLN A 228 16.03 5.94 -9.78
CA GLN A 228 14.94 5.02 -10.10
C GLN A 228 13.59 5.69 -9.83
N SER A 229 12.69 5.60 -10.80
CA SER A 229 11.37 6.23 -10.78
C SER A 229 10.26 5.19 -10.86
N ASN A 230 9.48 5.04 -9.80
CA ASN A 230 8.40 4.06 -9.71
C ASN A 230 7.06 4.76 -9.49
N LEU A 231 6.05 4.40 -10.30
CA LEU A 231 4.68 4.87 -10.15
C LEU A 231 3.77 3.72 -9.72
N GLY A 232 2.92 3.97 -8.73
CA GLY A 232 2.02 2.96 -8.21
C GLY A 232 0.69 3.51 -7.73
N ILE A 233 -0.16 2.58 -7.34
CA ILE A 233 -1.44 2.88 -6.70
C ILE A 233 -1.68 1.85 -5.61
N ASN A 234 -1.96 2.32 -4.40
CA ASN A 234 -2.33 1.49 -3.26
C ASN A 234 -3.79 1.73 -2.88
N PHE A 235 -4.42 0.71 -2.34
CA PHE A 235 -5.78 0.73 -1.84
C PHE A 235 -5.79 0.14 -0.44
N GLY A 236 -6.57 0.70 0.46
CA GLY A 236 -6.61 0.16 1.80
C GLY A 236 -7.60 0.84 2.71
N VAL A 237 -7.50 0.49 3.97
CA VAL A 237 -8.40 0.96 5.02
C VAL A 237 -7.69 1.99 5.87
N VAL A 238 -8.43 3.02 6.23
CA VAL A 238 -8.01 4.07 7.15
C VAL A 238 -8.84 3.94 8.41
N TYR A 239 -8.16 3.84 9.55
CA TYR A 239 -8.78 3.85 10.86
C TYR A 239 -8.32 5.08 11.66
N ARG A 240 -9.29 5.82 12.22
CA ARG A 240 -9.08 7.08 12.94
C ARG A 240 -9.46 6.93 14.39
N PHE A 241 -8.63 7.45 15.30
CA PHE A 241 -8.87 7.40 16.74
C PHE A 241 -8.18 8.54 17.49
N GLY A 242 -8.55 8.70 18.78
CA GLY A 242 -8.05 9.81 19.61
C GLY A 242 -8.66 11.14 19.19
N LYS A 243 -8.98 12.02 20.14
CA LYS A 243 -9.50 13.36 19.86
C LYS A 243 -8.37 14.40 19.90
N GLN A 244 -8.42 15.36 19.00
CA GLN A 244 -7.64 16.60 19.13
C GLN A 244 -8.24 17.42 20.26
N LYS A 245 -7.40 17.89 21.20
CA LYS A 245 -7.80 18.81 22.25
C LYS A 245 -7.81 20.22 21.73
#